data_981bfc76971ae0e643157970ffff5e47
#
_entry.id   981bfc76971ae0e643157970ffff5e47
#
_cell.length_a   1.000
_cell.length_b   1.000
_cell.length_c   1.000
_cell.angle_alpha   90.00
_cell.angle_beta   90.00
_cell.angle_gamma   90.00
#
_symmetry.space_group_name_H-M   'P 1'
#
loop_
_entity.id
_entity.type
_entity.pdbx_description
1 polymer ?
#
loop_
_entity_poly.entity_id
_entity_poly.type
_entity_poly.pdbx_seq_one_letter_code
_entity_poly.pdbx_strand_id
1 'polypeptide(L)'
;MSTASVFPEPMDSAFEVAAELGYDGVELMVWTDPDSQRLASVARASERTGMPVLAVHAPCLAITQRVWSPDPVERLRRSAVLAASLGAPTVVLHPPFRWQRRYAHGLARQADEVERAHGVRVAMENMFPLRRGRLRWSSYTPGHDPTTPGARWYTLDLSHTATAGDDALALLDRMGDRLVHLHLADGTGLERDEHLVPGRGTQPCAEVCRRLGASGFDGTVVVEISTRRARSRNERLDMLAEALLFARLHLGTDLPRTPV
;
A
#
# COMPACT_ATOMS: atom_id res chain seq x y z
N MET A 1 -5.11 -7.33 2.39
CA MET A 1 -5.07 -7.27 0.90
C MET A 1 -5.45 -5.87 0.43
N SER A 2 -4.75 -5.30 -0.56
CA SER A 2 -5.15 -4.02 -1.16
C SER A 2 -6.39 -4.22 -2.05
N THR A 3 -7.34 -3.27 -1.99
CA THR A 3 -8.50 -3.28 -2.90
C THR A 3 -8.10 -3.05 -4.36
N ALA A 4 -6.90 -2.52 -4.62
CA ALA A 4 -6.35 -2.41 -5.97
C ALA A 4 -6.03 -3.77 -6.61
N SER A 5 -5.81 -4.80 -5.80
CA SER A 5 -5.40 -6.13 -6.29
C SER A 5 -6.48 -6.84 -7.08
N VAL A 6 -7.74 -6.46 -6.95
CA VAL A 6 -8.84 -7.06 -7.75
C VAL A 6 -9.19 -6.27 -9.02
N PHE A 7 -8.53 -5.11 -9.25
CA PHE A 7 -8.84 -4.31 -10.44
C PHE A 7 -8.80 -5.15 -11.74
N PRO A 8 -9.79 -5.05 -12.66
CA PRO A 8 -10.80 -3.99 -12.76
C PRO A 8 -12.14 -4.25 -12.05
N GLU A 9 -12.23 -5.25 -11.16
CA GLU A 9 -13.44 -5.43 -10.37
C GLU A 9 -13.65 -4.24 -9.42
N PRO A 10 -14.91 -3.95 -9.02
CA PRO A 10 -15.21 -2.85 -8.11
C PRO A 10 -14.66 -3.11 -6.69
N MET A 11 -14.57 -2.06 -5.88
CA MET A 11 -14.09 -2.11 -4.51
C MET A 11 -14.77 -3.23 -3.67
N ASP A 12 -16.08 -3.39 -3.80
CA ASP A 12 -16.85 -4.40 -3.04
C ASP A 12 -16.32 -5.83 -3.27
N SER A 13 -15.90 -6.16 -4.51
CA SER A 13 -15.29 -7.45 -4.82
C SER A 13 -14.03 -7.72 -4.00
N ALA A 14 -13.25 -6.69 -3.67
CA ALA A 14 -12.06 -6.87 -2.85
C ALA A 14 -12.39 -7.33 -1.44
N PHE A 15 -13.45 -6.78 -0.84
CA PHE A 15 -13.92 -7.21 0.47
C PHE A 15 -14.42 -8.66 0.46
N GLU A 16 -15.19 -9.03 -0.58
CA GLU A 16 -15.68 -10.40 -0.76
C GLU A 16 -14.54 -11.40 -0.93
N VAL A 17 -13.58 -11.09 -1.81
CA VAL A 17 -12.39 -11.92 -2.05
C VAL A 17 -11.54 -12.05 -0.79
N ALA A 18 -11.35 -10.96 -0.05
CA ALA A 18 -10.60 -10.98 1.19
C ALA A 18 -11.24 -11.91 2.24
N ALA A 19 -12.56 -11.84 2.37
CA ALA A 19 -13.32 -12.73 3.26
C ALA A 19 -13.27 -14.19 2.81
N GLU A 20 -13.47 -14.45 1.51
CA GLU A 20 -13.43 -15.78 0.90
C GLU A 20 -12.09 -16.48 1.11
N LEU A 21 -10.99 -15.75 0.94
CA LEU A 21 -9.62 -16.28 1.05
C LEU A 21 -9.06 -16.29 2.49
N GLY A 22 -9.74 -15.65 3.45
CA GLY A 22 -9.32 -15.62 4.85
C GLY A 22 -8.21 -14.61 5.14
N TYR A 23 -8.19 -13.47 4.45
CA TYR A 23 -7.36 -12.32 4.84
C TYR A 23 -7.87 -11.73 6.17
N ASP A 24 -6.99 -11.03 6.90
CA ASP A 24 -7.36 -10.40 8.18
C ASP A 24 -8.11 -9.06 7.99
N GLY A 25 -8.06 -8.50 6.78
CA GLY A 25 -8.70 -7.24 6.42
C GLY A 25 -8.19 -6.69 5.09
N VAL A 26 -8.60 -5.48 4.79
CA VAL A 26 -8.24 -4.82 3.53
C VAL A 26 -7.53 -3.49 3.76
N GLU A 27 -6.69 -3.11 2.82
CA GLU A 27 -6.31 -1.74 2.59
C GLU A 27 -7.21 -1.13 1.53
N LEU A 28 -7.85 -0.02 1.87
CA LEU A 28 -8.68 0.73 0.93
C LEU A 28 -7.81 1.62 0.05
N MET A 29 -7.66 1.28 -1.22
CA MET A 29 -7.12 2.20 -2.23
C MET A 29 -8.22 3.19 -2.63
N VAL A 30 -8.05 4.46 -2.27
CA VAL A 30 -8.97 5.51 -2.73
C VAL A 30 -8.66 5.86 -4.18
N TRP A 31 -9.60 5.50 -5.05
CA TRP A 31 -9.43 5.55 -6.50
C TRP A 31 -10.44 6.48 -7.17
N THR A 32 -10.50 6.43 -8.50
CA THR A 32 -11.53 7.14 -9.30
C THR A 32 -12.93 6.50 -9.17
N ASP A 33 -13.01 5.28 -8.66
CA ASP A 33 -14.27 4.64 -8.29
C ASP A 33 -14.96 5.43 -7.16
N PRO A 34 -16.20 5.95 -7.37
CA PRO A 34 -16.89 6.74 -6.36
C PRO A 34 -17.16 6.01 -5.05
N ASP A 35 -17.27 4.67 -5.06
CA ASP A 35 -17.56 3.91 -3.85
C ASP A 35 -16.35 3.83 -2.92
N SER A 36 -15.13 3.79 -3.46
CA SER A 36 -13.90 3.88 -2.65
C SER A 36 -13.74 5.25 -1.95
N GLN A 37 -14.50 6.26 -2.38
CA GLN A 37 -14.41 7.63 -1.89
C GLN A 37 -15.44 7.97 -0.80
N ARG A 38 -16.38 7.05 -0.53
CA ARG A 38 -17.52 7.30 0.37
C ARG A 38 -17.47 6.39 1.58
N LEU A 39 -17.40 6.99 2.76
CA LEU A 39 -17.44 6.25 4.03
C LEU A 39 -18.60 5.24 4.07
N ALA A 40 -19.81 5.66 3.69
CA ALA A 40 -20.99 4.79 3.75
C ALA A 40 -20.89 3.56 2.83
N SER A 41 -20.27 3.66 1.66
CA SER A 41 -20.06 2.52 0.75
C SER A 41 -19.02 1.55 1.32
N VAL A 42 -17.89 2.08 1.81
CA VAL A 42 -16.83 1.26 2.42
C VAL A 42 -17.29 0.59 3.68
N ALA A 43 -17.99 1.31 4.58
CA ALA A 43 -18.54 0.75 5.82
C ALA A 43 -19.52 -0.41 5.53
N ARG A 44 -20.45 -0.23 4.57
CA ARG A 44 -21.35 -1.32 4.16
C ARG A 44 -20.62 -2.55 3.65
N ALA A 45 -19.56 -2.37 2.83
CA ALA A 45 -18.76 -3.49 2.34
C ALA A 45 -18.06 -4.23 3.48
N SER A 46 -17.47 -3.47 4.41
CA SER A 46 -16.82 -3.98 5.62
C SER A 46 -17.81 -4.74 6.52
N GLU A 47 -18.95 -4.15 6.82
CA GLU A 47 -20.00 -4.77 7.66
C GLU A 47 -20.56 -6.05 7.02
N ARG A 48 -20.86 -6.03 5.73
CA ARG A 48 -21.42 -7.17 4.99
C ARG A 48 -20.49 -8.37 4.96
N THR A 49 -19.19 -8.14 4.88
CA THR A 49 -18.18 -9.19 4.74
C THR A 49 -17.44 -9.52 6.03
N GLY A 50 -17.59 -8.71 7.08
CA GLY A 50 -16.83 -8.81 8.31
C GLY A 50 -15.36 -8.41 8.17
N MET A 51 -14.94 -7.85 7.01
CA MET A 51 -13.56 -7.48 6.74
C MET A 51 -13.26 -6.05 7.23
N PRO A 52 -12.38 -5.88 8.24
CA PRO A 52 -11.97 -4.54 8.68
C PRO A 52 -11.11 -3.85 7.65
N VAL A 53 -11.15 -2.51 7.65
CA VAL A 53 -10.17 -1.69 6.91
C VAL A 53 -8.97 -1.46 7.80
N LEU A 54 -7.79 -1.93 7.37
CA LEU A 54 -6.54 -1.86 8.14
C LEU A 54 -5.66 -0.66 7.76
N ALA A 55 -5.85 -0.13 6.56
CA ALA A 55 -5.19 1.07 6.08
C ALA A 55 -6.03 1.76 5.01
N VAL A 56 -5.79 3.06 4.83
CA VAL A 56 -6.33 3.83 3.71
C VAL A 56 -5.17 4.36 2.87
N HIS A 57 -5.10 3.93 1.63
CA HIS A 57 -4.16 4.49 0.67
C HIS A 57 -4.74 5.76 0.06
N ALA A 58 -4.10 6.89 0.32
CA ALA A 58 -4.56 8.20 -0.14
C ALA A 58 -4.55 8.30 -1.68
N PRO A 59 -5.44 9.13 -2.28
CA PRO A 59 -5.44 9.35 -3.73
C PRO A 59 -4.26 10.23 -4.16
N CYS A 60 -3.07 9.62 -4.25
CA CYS A 60 -1.80 10.30 -4.53
C CYS A 60 -1.21 10.00 -5.92
N LEU A 61 -1.79 9.08 -6.69
CA LEU A 61 -1.39 8.80 -8.07
C LEU A 61 -1.71 9.96 -9.02
N ALA A 62 -1.01 10.04 -10.16
CA ALA A 62 -1.24 11.09 -11.14
C ALA A 62 -2.70 11.17 -11.63
N ILE A 63 -3.35 10.02 -11.80
CA ILE A 63 -4.75 9.93 -12.25
C ILE A 63 -5.77 10.27 -11.15
N THR A 64 -5.37 10.22 -9.87
CA THR A 64 -6.24 10.50 -8.73
C THR A 64 -6.08 11.93 -8.18
N GLN A 65 -5.29 12.78 -8.85
CA GLN A 65 -5.00 14.15 -8.36
C GLN A 65 -6.23 15.05 -8.21
N ARG A 66 -7.38 14.66 -8.76
CA ARG A 66 -8.65 15.39 -8.63
C ARG A 66 -9.70 14.65 -7.78
N VAL A 67 -9.37 13.47 -7.26
CA VAL A 67 -10.25 12.75 -6.34
C VAL A 67 -10.41 13.60 -5.07
N TRP A 68 -11.64 13.84 -4.68
CA TRP A 68 -12.07 14.74 -3.60
C TRP A 68 -11.69 16.22 -3.77
N SER A 69 -10.47 16.52 -4.19
CA SER A 69 -9.96 17.89 -4.31
C SER A 69 -8.68 17.94 -5.14
N PRO A 70 -8.44 19.01 -5.90
CA PRO A 70 -7.13 19.26 -6.51
C PRO A 70 -6.05 19.64 -5.47
N ASP A 71 -6.44 20.07 -4.26
CA ASP A 71 -5.52 20.38 -3.17
C ASP A 71 -5.03 19.10 -2.47
N PRO A 72 -3.72 18.78 -2.50
CA PRO A 72 -3.18 17.59 -1.86
C PRO A 72 -3.31 17.59 -0.34
N VAL A 73 -3.34 18.77 0.30
CA VAL A 73 -3.56 18.87 1.76
C VAL A 73 -4.97 18.40 2.12
N GLU A 74 -5.96 18.83 1.34
CA GLU A 74 -7.34 18.41 1.54
C GLU A 74 -7.52 16.92 1.28
N ARG A 75 -6.81 16.35 0.29
CA ARG A 75 -6.83 14.90 0.07
C ARG A 75 -6.24 14.13 1.26
N LEU A 76 -5.10 14.57 1.78
CA LEU A 76 -4.51 13.97 3.00
C LEU A 76 -5.47 14.04 4.18
N ARG A 77 -6.06 15.22 4.43
CA ARG A 77 -7.03 15.40 5.51
C ARG A 77 -8.24 14.46 5.38
N ARG A 78 -8.81 14.35 4.18
CA ARG A 78 -9.95 13.44 3.92
C ARG A 78 -9.58 11.98 4.06
N SER A 79 -8.37 11.60 3.64
CA SER A 79 -7.87 10.24 3.85
C SER A 79 -7.78 9.88 5.34
N ALA A 80 -7.30 10.82 6.16
CA ALA A 80 -7.20 10.61 7.59
C ALA A 80 -8.57 10.58 8.29
N VAL A 81 -9.50 11.45 7.89
CA VAL A 81 -10.89 11.38 8.38
C VAL A 81 -11.52 10.04 8.03
N LEU A 82 -11.35 9.58 6.79
CA LEU A 82 -11.89 8.29 6.33
C LEU A 82 -11.25 7.13 7.11
N ALA A 83 -9.92 7.12 7.27
CA ALA A 83 -9.21 6.11 8.03
C ALA A 83 -9.69 6.05 9.48
N ALA A 84 -9.73 7.17 10.18
CA ALA A 84 -10.21 7.25 11.57
C ALA A 84 -11.66 6.79 11.71
N SER A 85 -12.54 7.16 10.75
CA SER A 85 -13.96 6.76 10.76
C SER A 85 -14.15 5.25 10.53
N LEU A 86 -13.20 4.59 9.88
CA LEU A 86 -13.18 3.15 9.62
C LEU A 86 -12.38 2.36 10.66
N GLY A 87 -11.75 3.03 11.62
CA GLY A 87 -10.87 2.41 12.60
C GLY A 87 -9.51 1.97 12.03
N ALA A 88 -9.16 2.44 10.83
CA ALA A 88 -7.87 2.12 10.20
C ALA A 88 -6.73 2.95 10.81
N PRO A 89 -5.66 2.33 11.33
CA PRO A 89 -4.59 3.05 12.04
C PRO A 89 -3.62 3.79 11.11
N THR A 90 -3.62 3.48 9.81
CA THR A 90 -2.59 3.96 8.87
C THR A 90 -3.20 4.59 7.63
N VAL A 91 -2.62 5.72 7.22
CA VAL A 91 -2.82 6.33 5.90
C VAL A 91 -1.52 6.21 5.12
N VAL A 92 -1.55 5.51 3.99
CA VAL A 92 -0.41 5.41 3.07
C VAL A 92 -0.42 6.61 2.14
N LEU A 93 0.74 7.22 1.93
CA LEU A 93 0.92 8.42 1.14
C LEU A 93 2.19 8.37 0.30
N HIS A 94 2.10 8.68 -0.99
CA HIS A 94 3.28 8.87 -1.83
C HIS A 94 3.98 10.21 -1.53
N PRO A 95 5.29 10.31 -1.76
CA PRO A 95 5.97 11.60 -1.79
C PRO A 95 5.31 12.54 -2.79
N PRO A 96 5.32 13.87 -2.52
CA PRO A 96 4.78 14.85 -3.44
C PRO A 96 5.43 14.81 -4.82
N PHE A 97 4.67 15.05 -5.85
CA PHE A 97 5.26 15.27 -7.18
C PHE A 97 6.08 16.57 -7.23
N ARG A 98 7.10 16.62 -8.09
CA ARG A 98 8.00 17.78 -8.22
C ARG A 98 7.30 19.11 -8.51
N TRP A 99 6.11 19.09 -9.09
CA TRP A 99 5.32 20.31 -9.30
C TRP A 99 4.55 20.76 -8.05
N GLN A 100 4.42 19.91 -7.02
CA GLN A 100 3.70 20.20 -5.77
C GLN A 100 4.63 20.81 -4.69
N ARG A 101 5.49 21.76 -5.07
CA ARG A 101 6.55 22.30 -4.21
C ARG A 101 6.04 22.85 -2.88
N ARG A 102 4.92 23.61 -2.88
CA ARG A 102 4.33 24.16 -1.65
C ARG A 102 3.88 23.06 -0.69
N TYR A 103 3.26 22.02 -1.23
CA TYR A 103 2.84 20.86 -0.46
C TYR A 103 4.05 20.13 0.13
N ALA A 104 5.08 19.90 -0.67
CA ALA A 104 6.31 19.24 -0.21
C ALA A 104 6.98 19.97 0.97
N HIS A 105 7.05 21.30 0.93
CA HIS A 105 7.60 22.10 2.03
C HIS A 105 6.77 22.02 3.33
N GLY A 106 5.47 21.83 3.22
CA GLY A 106 4.55 21.79 4.36
C GLY A 106 4.21 20.38 4.86
N LEU A 107 4.61 19.35 4.12
CA LEU A 107 4.08 17.99 4.29
C LEU A 107 4.32 17.43 5.70
N ALA A 108 5.52 17.54 6.25
CA ALA A 108 5.83 17.03 7.59
C ALA A 108 4.90 17.65 8.65
N ARG A 109 4.74 18.98 8.64
CA ARG A 109 3.84 19.66 9.55
C ARG A 109 2.37 19.25 9.35
N GLN A 110 1.95 19.12 8.09
CA GLN A 110 0.56 18.72 7.77
C GLN A 110 0.28 17.28 8.19
N ALA A 111 1.26 16.37 8.01
CA ALA A 111 1.16 15.00 8.50
C ALA A 111 1.04 14.97 10.03
N ASP A 112 1.89 15.70 10.75
CA ASP A 112 1.82 15.81 12.22
C ASP A 112 0.49 16.40 12.72
N GLU A 113 -0.06 17.39 12.02
CA GLU A 113 -1.36 17.98 12.34
C GLU A 113 -2.49 16.97 12.18
N VAL A 114 -2.47 16.22 11.07
CA VAL A 114 -3.46 15.21 10.74
C VAL A 114 -3.37 14.01 11.69
N GLU A 115 -2.15 13.52 11.98
CA GLU A 115 -1.92 12.44 12.93
C GLU A 115 -2.47 12.78 14.33
N ARG A 116 -2.16 13.96 14.83
CA ARG A 116 -2.66 14.42 16.14
C ARG A 116 -4.18 14.62 16.18
N ALA A 117 -4.77 15.10 15.08
CA ALA A 117 -6.20 15.37 15.02
C ALA A 117 -7.05 14.09 14.90
N HIS A 118 -6.52 13.04 14.28
CA HIS A 118 -7.31 11.86 13.90
C HIS A 118 -6.81 10.56 14.51
N GLY A 119 -5.64 10.54 15.18
CA GLY A 119 -5.07 9.35 15.81
C GLY A 119 -4.58 8.30 14.80
N VAL A 120 -4.27 8.71 13.56
CA VAL A 120 -3.76 7.83 12.51
C VAL A 120 -2.27 8.06 12.28
N ARG A 121 -1.55 7.09 11.73
CA ARG A 121 -0.17 7.23 11.25
C ARG A 121 -0.17 7.57 9.77
N VAL A 122 0.59 8.60 9.35
CA VAL A 122 0.79 8.93 7.92
C VAL A 122 2.11 8.31 7.48
N ALA A 123 2.03 7.19 6.78
CA ALA A 123 3.17 6.41 6.35
C ALA A 123 3.58 6.77 4.92
N MET A 124 4.81 7.29 4.77
CA MET A 124 5.35 7.67 3.47
C MET A 124 5.92 6.45 2.76
N GLU A 125 5.46 6.21 1.54
CA GLU A 125 5.85 5.09 0.74
C GLU A 125 7.09 5.38 -0.11
N ASN A 126 7.99 4.39 -0.28
CA ASN A 126 9.05 4.47 -1.27
C ASN A 126 8.46 4.32 -2.67
N MET A 127 8.95 5.16 -3.57
CA MET A 127 8.55 5.16 -4.96
C MET A 127 9.71 4.72 -5.85
N PHE A 128 9.59 4.93 -7.15
CA PHE A 128 10.64 4.62 -8.12
C PHE A 128 10.86 5.79 -9.08
N PRO A 129 12.08 5.93 -9.63
CA PRO A 129 12.37 6.90 -10.67
C PRO A 129 11.77 6.45 -12.00
N LEU A 130 11.32 7.39 -12.81
CA LEU A 130 11.06 7.10 -14.22
C LEU A 130 12.38 6.81 -14.93
N ARG A 131 12.35 5.84 -15.85
CA ARG A 131 13.51 5.44 -16.64
C ARG A 131 13.20 5.52 -18.13
N ARG A 132 14.21 5.90 -18.90
CA ARG A 132 14.20 5.80 -20.36
C ARG A 132 15.62 5.48 -20.82
N GLY A 133 15.89 4.22 -21.06
CA GLY A 133 17.24 3.72 -21.32
C GLY A 133 18.18 4.00 -20.14
N ARG A 134 19.25 4.79 -20.36
CA ARG A 134 20.19 5.18 -19.30
C ARG A 134 19.76 6.40 -18.47
N LEU A 135 18.72 7.11 -18.91
CA LEU A 135 18.23 8.27 -18.19
C LEU A 135 17.30 7.83 -17.05
N ARG A 136 17.56 8.38 -15.86
CA ARG A 136 16.75 8.17 -14.65
C ARG A 136 16.42 9.55 -14.06
N TRP A 137 15.14 9.78 -13.74
CA TRP A 137 14.71 10.99 -13.04
C TRP A 137 13.56 10.70 -12.10
N SER A 138 13.59 11.27 -10.91
CA SER A 138 12.47 11.17 -9.98
C SER A 138 11.37 12.16 -10.38
N SER A 139 10.13 11.68 -10.42
CA SER A 139 8.94 12.53 -10.51
C SER A 139 8.56 13.14 -9.17
N TYR A 140 9.19 12.69 -8.09
CA TYR A 140 8.89 13.03 -6.71
C TYR A 140 9.88 14.01 -6.12
N THR A 141 9.50 14.71 -5.05
CA THR A 141 10.34 15.64 -4.32
C THR A 141 10.32 15.33 -2.82
N PRO A 142 11.48 15.25 -2.15
CA PRO A 142 12.82 15.48 -2.69
C PRO A 142 13.34 14.33 -3.56
N GLY A 143 12.76 13.13 -3.47
CA GLY A 143 13.15 11.95 -4.22
C GLY A 143 12.11 10.83 -4.12
N HIS A 144 12.48 9.63 -4.54
CA HIS A 144 11.65 8.43 -4.44
C HIS A 144 11.91 7.64 -3.15
N ASP A 145 13.03 7.86 -2.48
CA ASP A 145 13.35 7.28 -1.17
C ASP A 145 12.83 8.21 -0.06
N PRO A 146 11.83 7.76 0.74
CA PRO A 146 11.22 8.59 1.79
C PRO A 146 12.12 8.75 3.02
N THR A 147 13.18 7.96 3.16
CA THR A 147 14.07 8.01 4.33
C THR A 147 15.01 9.22 4.29
N THR A 148 15.29 9.77 3.09
CA THR A 148 16.22 10.91 2.92
C THR A 148 15.72 12.20 3.57
N PRO A 149 14.44 12.63 3.43
CA PRO A 149 13.93 13.78 4.18
C PRO A 149 13.47 13.42 5.60
N GLY A 150 13.37 12.10 5.90
CA GLY A 150 12.98 11.62 7.22
C GLY A 150 11.50 11.80 7.55
N ALA A 151 10.61 11.14 6.84
CA ALA A 151 9.21 11.01 7.27
C ALA A 151 9.15 10.33 8.66
N ARG A 152 8.04 10.56 9.38
CA ARG A 152 7.86 9.97 10.70
C ARG A 152 7.59 8.47 10.63
N TRP A 153 6.76 8.05 9.69
CA TRP A 153 6.39 6.67 9.44
C TRP A 153 6.60 6.30 7.98
N TYR A 154 6.85 5.02 7.72
CA TYR A 154 7.16 4.52 6.40
C TYR A 154 6.26 3.37 5.99
N THR A 155 5.98 3.32 4.70
CA THR A 155 5.51 2.16 3.96
C THR A 155 6.65 1.67 3.08
N LEU A 156 6.99 0.39 3.16
CA LEU A 156 7.92 -0.27 2.24
C LEU A 156 7.12 -0.98 1.15
N ASP A 157 7.33 -0.59 -0.11
CA ASP A 157 6.81 -1.32 -1.26
C ASP A 157 7.94 -2.04 -1.99
N LEU A 158 7.82 -3.38 -2.11
CA LEU A 158 8.85 -4.24 -2.71
C LEU A 158 8.80 -4.24 -4.24
N SER A 159 7.64 -4.01 -4.88
CA SER A 159 7.57 -3.82 -6.33
C SER A 159 8.24 -2.51 -6.74
N HIS A 160 8.05 -1.47 -5.94
CA HIS A 160 8.73 -0.19 -6.14
C HIS A 160 10.25 -0.29 -5.96
N THR A 161 10.74 -1.07 -4.99
CA THR A 161 12.19 -1.33 -4.86
C THR A 161 12.74 -2.06 -6.06
N ALA A 162 12.01 -3.05 -6.62
CA ALA A 162 12.39 -3.73 -7.85
C ALA A 162 12.53 -2.74 -9.02
N THR A 163 11.49 -1.92 -9.23
CA THR A 163 11.45 -0.94 -10.32
C THR A 163 12.52 0.14 -10.15
N ALA A 164 12.77 0.56 -8.90
CA ALA A 164 13.85 1.50 -8.59
C ALA A 164 15.25 0.89 -8.78
N GLY A 165 15.38 -0.42 -8.64
CA GLY A 165 16.66 -1.11 -8.56
C GLY A 165 17.37 -0.80 -7.23
N ASP A 166 16.58 -0.57 -6.19
CA ASP A 166 17.05 -0.32 -4.83
C ASP A 166 17.19 -1.63 -4.06
N ASP A 167 18.07 -1.66 -3.07
CA ASP A 167 18.20 -2.78 -2.15
C ASP A 167 17.09 -2.71 -1.09
N ALA A 168 16.12 -3.61 -1.19
CA ALA A 168 14.97 -3.65 -0.29
C ALA A 168 15.36 -3.91 1.17
N LEU A 169 16.39 -4.75 1.43
CA LEU A 169 16.85 -5.03 2.78
C LEU A 169 17.57 -3.82 3.39
N ALA A 170 18.40 -3.14 2.62
CA ALA A 170 19.03 -1.91 3.07
C ALA A 170 18.00 -0.80 3.32
N LEU A 171 16.91 -0.73 2.53
CA LEU A 171 15.82 0.22 2.75
C LEU A 171 15.03 -0.13 4.00
N LEU A 172 14.72 -1.43 4.22
CA LEU A 172 14.11 -1.94 5.43
C LEU A 172 14.91 -1.54 6.68
N ASP A 173 16.24 -1.75 6.65
CA ASP A 173 17.14 -1.39 7.74
C ASP A 173 17.14 0.13 8.03
N ARG A 174 17.09 0.98 6.97
CA ARG A 174 16.99 2.44 7.15
C ARG A 174 15.64 2.90 7.70
N MET A 175 14.56 2.23 7.33
CA MET A 175 13.22 2.53 7.87
C MET A 175 13.12 2.15 9.35
N GLY A 176 13.70 1.01 9.75
CA GLY A 176 13.79 0.56 11.14
C GLY A 176 12.44 0.58 11.85
N ASP A 177 12.43 1.02 13.11
CA ASP A 177 11.21 1.08 13.96
C ASP A 177 10.14 2.06 13.46
N ARG A 178 10.44 2.84 12.41
CA ARG A 178 9.48 3.75 11.77
C ARG A 178 8.72 3.09 10.62
N LEU A 179 9.07 1.87 10.24
CA LEU A 179 8.28 1.08 9.32
C LEU A 179 7.00 0.61 10.02
N VAL A 180 5.84 0.95 9.47
CA VAL A 180 4.53 0.58 10.02
C VAL A 180 3.65 -0.12 9.01
N HIS A 181 4.10 -0.22 7.76
CA HIS A 181 3.31 -0.77 6.67
C HIS A 181 4.21 -1.39 5.60
N LEU A 182 3.83 -2.56 5.09
CA LEU A 182 4.51 -3.24 3.99
C LEU A 182 3.52 -3.52 2.86
N HIS A 183 3.81 -3.07 1.66
CA HIS A 183 3.20 -3.58 0.43
C HIS A 183 4.01 -4.79 -0.06
N LEU A 184 3.43 -5.96 0.14
CA LEU A 184 4.02 -7.23 -0.27
C LEU A 184 3.60 -7.54 -1.70
N ALA A 185 4.50 -7.28 -2.62
CA ALA A 185 4.47 -7.62 -4.02
C ALA A 185 5.88 -7.97 -4.47
N ASP A 186 6.08 -8.35 -5.71
CA ASP A 186 7.38 -8.64 -6.29
C ASP A 186 7.54 -7.93 -7.64
N GLY A 187 8.74 -7.91 -8.16
CA GLY A 187 9.06 -7.34 -9.46
C GLY A 187 10.38 -7.88 -9.99
N THR A 188 10.57 -7.82 -11.30
CA THR A 188 11.79 -8.33 -11.97
C THR A 188 12.85 -7.26 -12.21
N GLY A 189 12.62 -6.02 -11.77
CA GLY A 189 13.49 -4.88 -12.01
C GLY A 189 13.32 -4.23 -13.38
N LEU A 190 12.21 -4.50 -14.06
CA LEU A 190 11.84 -3.82 -15.30
C LEU A 190 11.55 -2.33 -15.04
N GLU A 191 11.54 -1.52 -16.13
CA GLU A 191 11.26 -0.08 -16.08
C GLU A 191 9.80 0.27 -15.73
N ARG A 192 9.00 -0.74 -15.41
CA ARG A 192 7.60 -0.61 -15.02
C ARG A 192 7.34 -1.28 -13.69
N ASP A 193 6.44 -0.73 -12.95
CA ASP A 193 5.91 -1.33 -11.74
C ASP A 193 5.03 -2.55 -12.09
N GLU A 194 5.42 -3.73 -11.57
CA GLU A 194 4.84 -5.01 -11.99
C GLU A 194 3.82 -5.56 -11.00
N HIS A 195 4.03 -5.35 -9.71
CA HIS A 195 3.24 -5.92 -8.62
C HIS A 195 2.97 -7.43 -8.82
N LEU A 196 4.04 -8.21 -8.97
CA LEU A 196 3.95 -9.65 -9.13
C LEU A 196 3.58 -10.35 -7.82
N VAL A 197 3.07 -11.56 -7.91
CA VAL A 197 2.94 -12.45 -6.74
C VAL A 197 4.31 -12.64 -6.10
N PRO A 198 4.45 -12.53 -4.77
CA PRO A 198 5.73 -12.71 -4.08
C PRO A 198 6.40 -14.05 -4.41
N GLY A 199 7.68 -14.00 -4.71
CA GLY A 199 8.46 -15.14 -5.18
C GLY A 199 8.46 -15.37 -6.70
N ARG A 200 7.72 -14.56 -7.47
CA ARG A 200 7.73 -14.62 -8.94
C ARG A 200 8.63 -13.57 -9.59
N GLY A 201 9.30 -12.75 -8.80
CA GLY A 201 10.27 -11.75 -9.23
C GLY A 201 11.65 -11.98 -8.64
N THR A 202 12.34 -10.90 -8.31
CA THR A 202 13.73 -10.92 -7.82
C THR A 202 13.89 -10.28 -6.45
N GLN A 203 12.79 -9.78 -5.86
CA GLN A 203 12.87 -9.11 -4.56
C GLN A 203 13.02 -10.13 -3.43
N PRO A 204 13.73 -9.77 -2.35
CA PRO A 204 13.93 -10.65 -1.20
C PRO A 204 12.67 -10.74 -0.31
N CYS A 205 11.48 -10.95 -0.92
CA CYS A 205 10.18 -10.93 -0.23
C CYS A 205 10.13 -11.85 0.99
N ALA A 206 10.65 -13.08 0.84
CA ALA A 206 10.70 -14.05 1.92
C ALA A 206 11.59 -13.60 3.08
N GLU A 207 12.74 -12.98 2.79
CA GLU A 207 13.66 -12.47 3.81
C GLU A 207 13.07 -11.26 4.54
N VAL A 208 12.45 -10.33 3.81
CA VAL A 208 11.74 -9.19 4.41
C VAL A 208 10.66 -9.70 5.37
N CYS A 209 9.79 -10.60 4.93
CA CYS A 209 8.74 -11.17 5.79
C CYS A 209 9.32 -11.86 7.03
N ARG A 210 10.39 -12.68 6.90
CA ARG A 210 11.03 -13.36 8.04
C ARG A 210 11.62 -12.37 9.04
N ARG A 211 12.27 -11.30 8.58
CA ARG A 211 12.81 -10.25 9.47
C ARG A 211 11.70 -9.52 10.22
N LEU A 212 10.61 -9.19 9.55
CA LEU A 212 9.44 -8.56 10.19
C LEU A 212 8.81 -9.50 11.23
N GLY A 213 8.58 -10.77 10.89
CA GLY A 213 8.06 -11.75 11.85
C GLY A 213 8.96 -11.93 13.07
N ALA A 214 10.29 -12.02 12.86
CA ALA A 214 11.26 -12.18 13.93
C ALA A 214 11.43 -10.93 14.83
N SER A 215 11.18 -9.73 14.29
CA SER A 215 11.29 -8.47 15.04
C SER A 215 10.06 -8.16 15.89
N GLY A 216 8.98 -8.93 15.77
CA GLY A 216 7.70 -8.60 16.41
C GLY A 216 7.02 -7.38 15.79
N PHE A 217 7.15 -7.21 14.47
CA PHE A 217 6.54 -6.12 13.73
C PHE A 217 5.03 -6.04 14.00
N ASP A 218 4.58 -4.90 14.52
CA ASP A 218 3.19 -4.63 14.90
C ASP A 218 2.40 -3.87 13.83
N GLY A 219 3.03 -3.61 12.68
CA GLY A 219 2.40 -2.94 11.54
C GLY A 219 1.56 -3.87 10.67
N THR A 220 1.15 -3.37 9.53
CA THR A 220 0.30 -4.10 8.59
C THR A 220 1.11 -4.58 7.38
N VAL A 221 0.98 -5.87 7.03
CA VAL A 221 1.49 -6.43 5.77
C VAL A 221 0.33 -6.59 4.80
N VAL A 222 0.37 -5.84 3.70
CA VAL A 222 -0.68 -5.82 2.68
C VAL A 222 -0.18 -6.50 1.41
N VAL A 223 -0.87 -7.54 0.98
CA VAL A 223 -0.69 -8.09 -0.36
C VAL A 223 -1.23 -7.09 -1.36
N GLU A 224 -0.34 -6.52 -2.19
CA GLU A 224 -0.68 -5.56 -3.24
C GLU A 224 -0.18 -6.03 -4.61
N ILE A 225 -0.75 -7.11 -5.09
CA ILE A 225 -0.38 -7.71 -6.38
C ILE A 225 -1.32 -7.26 -7.51
N SER A 226 -0.80 -7.23 -8.74
CA SER A 226 -1.61 -6.96 -9.91
C SER A 226 -2.19 -8.24 -10.49
N THR A 227 -3.50 -8.42 -10.37
CA THR A 227 -4.23 -9.54 -11.00
C THR A 227 -4.87 -9.18 -12.34
N ARG A 228 -4.52 -8.03 -12.92
CA ARG A 228 -5.12 -7.52 -14.20
C ARG A 228 -4.96 -8.46 -15.39
N ARG A 229 -3.97 -9.35 -15.34
CA ARG A 229 -3.69 -10.33 -16.40
C ARG A 229 -4.33 -11.69 -16.17
N ALA A 230 -5.01 -11.87 -15.03
CA ALA A 230 -5.78 -13.08 -14.78
C ALA A 230 -6.86 -13.24 -15.85
N ARG A 231 -6.93 -14.44 -16.43
CA ARG A 231 -7.86 -14.78 -17.54
C ARG A 231 -9.25 -15.16 -17.02
N SER A 232 -9.37 -15.40 -15.72
CA SER A 232 -10.62 -15.74 -15.06
C SER A 232 -10.61 -15.26 -13.61
N ARG A 233 -11.80 -15.24 -12.98
CA ARG A 233 -11.94 -14.99 -11.53
C ARG A 233 -11.17 -16.05 -10.72
N ASN A 234 -11.23 -17.30 -11.08
CA ASN A 234 -10.52 -18.36 -10.38
C ASN A 234 -9.00 -18.15 -10.42
N GLU A 235 -8.43 -17.81 -11.58
CA GLU A 235 -7.01 -17.50 -11.68
C GLU A 235 -6.62 -16.28 -10.80
N ARG A 236 -7.50 -15.28 -10.68
CA ARG A 236 -7.30 -14.16 -9.75
C ARG A 236 -7.29 -14.62 -8.29
N LEU A 237 -8.27 -15.45 -7.91
CA LEU A 237 -8.35 -16.02 -6.56
C LEU A 237 -7.10 -16.86 -6.24
N ASP A 238 -6.65 -17.70 -7.18
CA ASP A 238 -5.45 -18.51 -7.03
C ASP A 238 -4.21 -17.64 -6.78
N MET A 239 -4.03 -16.56 -7.55
CA MET A 239 -2.92 -15.62 -7.36
C MET A 239 -2.94 -14.95 -5.98
N LEU A 240 -4.12 -14.54 -5.53
CA LEU A 240 -4.30 -13.88 -4.23
C LEU A 240 -4.12 -14.88 -3.08
N ALA A 241 -4.61 -16.11 -3.22
CA ALA A 241 -4.40 -17.18 -2.26
C ALA A 241 -2.91 -17.54 -2.15
N GLU A 242 -2.19 -17.67 -3.27
CA GLU A 242 -0.74 -17.90 -3.29
C GLU A 242 0.02 -16.82 -2.54
N ALA A 243 -0.31 -15.54 -2.79
CA ALA A 243 0.32 -14.41 -2.11
C ALA A 243 0.03 -14.38 -0.60
N LEU A 244 -1.20 -14.74 -0.18
CA LEU A 244 -1.55 -14.88 1.23
C LEU A 244 -0.77 -16.01 1.90
N LEU A 245 -0.71 -17.18 1.27
CA LEU A 245 0.06 -18.32 1.78
C LEU A 245 1.54 -17.99 1.91
N PHE A 246 2.11 -17.31 0.93
CA PHE A 246 3.49 -16.82 0.99
C PHE A 246 3.70 -15.90 2.20
N ALA A 247 2.82 -14.92 2.40
CA ALA A 247 2.89 -14.02 3.54
C ALA A 247 2.83 -14.76 4.88
N ARG A 248 1.83 -15.62 5.06
CA ARG A 248 1.64 -16.42 6.29
C ARG A 248 2.85 -17.29 6.59
N LEU A 249 3.36 -18.01 5.58
CA LEU A 249 4.52 -18.90 5.72
C LEU A 249 5.77 -18.15 6.17
N HIS A 250 6.05 -16.99 5.58
CA HIS A 250 7.30 -16.28 5.82
C HIS A 250 7.25 -15.29 6.99
N LEU A 251 6.07 -14.83 7.38
CA LEU A 251 5.87 -14.07 8.62
C LEU A 251 5.84 -14.97 9.86
N GLY A 252 5.68 -16.29 9.70
CA GLY A 252 5.54 -17.21 10.83
C GLY A 252 4.17 -17.11 11.52
N THR A 253 3.14 -16.67 10.80
CA THR A 253 1.76 -16.59 11.31
C THR A 253 0.96 -17.85 10.94
N ASP A 254 -0.13 -18.10 11.66
CA ASP A 254 -0.98 -19.25 11.38
C ASP A 254 -1.53 -19.24 9.95
N LEU A 255 -1.56 -20.41 9.32
CA LEU A 255 -2.21 -20.59 8.03
C LEU A 255 -3.72 -20.33 8.16
N PRO A 256 -4.38 -19.78 7.13
CA PRO A 256 -5.81 -19.58 7.14
C PRO A 256 -6.51 -20.91 7.43
N ARG A 257 -7.48 -20.91 8.38
CA ARG A 257 -8.28 -22.10 8.64
C ARG A 257 -9.13 -22.36 7.39
N THR A 258 -8.98 -23.53 6.80
CA THR A 258 -9.84 -23.97 5.71
C THR A 258 -11.28 -23.92 6.21
N PRO A 259 -12.21 -23.21 5.54
CA PRO A 259 -13.62 -23.32 5.89
C PRO A 259 -14.04 -24.80 5.75
N VAL A 260 -14.57 -25.37 6.82
CA VAL A 260 -15.14 -26.73 6.84
C VAL A 260 -16.52 -26.69 6.22
#